data_04bc7bedcc5d08f8c19762a1fb3ae5a5
#
_entry.id   04bc7bedcc5d08f8c19762a1fb3ae5a5
#
_cell.length_a   1.000
_cell.length_b   1.000
_cell.length_c   1.000
_cell.angle_alpha   90.00
_cell.angle_beta   90.00
_cell.angle_gamma   90.00
#
_symmetry.space_group_name_H-M   'P 1'
#
loop_
_entity.id
_entity.type
_entity.pdbx_description
1 polymer ?
#
loop_
_entity_poly.entity_id
_entity_poly.type
_entity_poly.pdbx_seq_one_letter_code
_entity_poly.pdbx_strand_id
1 'polypeptide(L)'
;GIGMGVQNGVISPQNKYYFVSICPADSSLVDVWIQMGVVGLSVFLGMHAVLFILGAYIILFRISNPEIRGPLTGMLCGCAGMLVASYANMVYFQFPNGILIYSCFTFIFLGPHLDRLYTKEHEQRTT
;
A
#
# COMPACT_ATOMS: atom_id res chain seq x y z
N GLY A 1 3.63 -4.62 -20.84
CA GLY A 1 3.69 -5.84 -20.03
C GLY A 1 3.40 -7.10 -20.81
N ILE A 2 3.81 -8.22 -20.29
CA ILE A 2 3.60 -9.54 -20.92
C ILE A 2 2.27 -10.19 -20.53
N GLY A 3 1.51 -9.56 -19.65
CA GLY A 3 0.19 -10.02 -19.17
C GLY A 3 0.21 -10.53 -17.72
N MET A 4 -0.92 -10.43 -17.06
CA MET A 4 -1.09 -10.88 -15.67
C MET A 4 -1.06 -12.41 -15.58
N GLY A 5 -0.37 -12.94 -14.59
CA GLY A 5 -0.28 -14.38 -14.35
C GLY A 5 0.66 -15.16 -15.26
N VAL A 6 1.41 -14.49 -16.11
CA VAL A 6 2.34 -15.13 -17.06
C VAL A 6 3.64 -15.64 -16.40
N GLN A 7 3.91 -15.24 -15.17
CA GLN A 7 5.12 -15.63 -14.42
C GLN A 7 5.21 -17.14 -14.08
N ASN A 8 4.16 -17.91 -14.25
CA ASN A 8 4.15 -19.31 -13.83
C ASN A 8 4.50 -20.31 -14.96
N GLY A 9 5.33 -19.91 -15.91
CA GLY A 9 5.78 -20.81 -16.97
C GLY A 9 4.71 -21.18 -18.00
N VAL A 10 3.64 -20.39 -18.10
CA VAL A 10 2.52 -20.63 -19.02
C VAL A 10 2.89 -20.33 -20.48
N ILE A 11 4.00 -19.62 -20.70
CA ILE A 11 4.48 -19.28 -22.05
C ILE A 11 5.31 -20.43 -22.61
N SER A 12 5.07 -20.78 -23.89
CA SER A 12 5.88 -21.77 -24.60
C SER A 12 7.37 -21.43 -24.61
N PRO A 13 8.27 -22.43 -24.47
CA PRO A 13 9.72 -22.22 -24.51
C PRO A 13 10.25 -21.53 -25.78
N GLN A 14 9.48 -21.55 -26.86
CA GLN A 14 9.81 -20.90 -28.13
C GLN A 14 9.52 -19.39 -28.14
N ASN A 15 8.84 -18.86 -27.11
CA ASN A 15 8.54 -17.44 -27.03
C ASN A 15 9.72 -16.66 -26.46
N LYS A 16 10.04 -15.51 -27.09
CA LYS A 16 11.14 -14.63 -26.63
C LYS A 16 11.01 -14.15 -25.18
N TYR A 17 9.82 -14.19 -24.60
CA TYR A 17 9.55 -13.80 -23.21
C TYR A 17 9.57 -14.98 -22.23
N TYR A 18 9.87 -16.20 -22.69
CA TYR A 18 9.89 -17.40 -21.85
C TYR A 18 10.81 -17.24 -20.66
N PHE A 19 12.00 -16.68 -20.86
CA PHE A 19 12.97 -16.49 -19.80
C PHE A 19 12.44 -15.54 -18.69
N VAL A 20 11.74 -14.49 -19.07
CA VAL A 20 11.14 -13.53 -18.12
C VAL A 20 9.98 -14.18 -17.35
N SER A 21 9.28 -15.15 -17.93
CA SER A 21 8.18 -15.86 -17.28
C SER A 21 8.63 -16.89 -16.24
N ILE A 22 9.87 -17.37 -16.35
CA ILE A 22 10.45 -18.37 -15.42
C ILE A 22 11.20 -17.71 -14.28
N CYS A 23 11.86 -16.57 -14.52
CA CYS A 23 12.57 -15.84 -13.50
C CYS A 23 11.60 -15.03 -12.64
N PRO A 24 11.38 -15.40 -11.36
CA PRO A 24 10.56 -14.60 -10.47
C PRO A 24 11.21 -13.22 -10.31
N ALA A 25 10.41 -12.17 -10.40
CA ALA A 25 10.90 -10.84 -10.08
C ALA A 25 11.07 -10.73 -8.55
N ASP A 26 12.28 -10.42 -8.09
CA ASP A 26 12.53 -10.21 -6.66
C ASP A 26 11.96 -8.89 -6.12
N SER A 27 11.42 -8.05 -6.98
CA SER A 27 10.86 -6.73 -6.68
C SER A 27 9.40 -6.66 -7.06
N SER A 28 8.54 -6.21 -6.15
CA SER A 28 7.11 -6.00 -6.44
C SER A 28 6.87 -4.98 -7.54
N LEU A 29 7.70 -3.93 -7.63
CA LEU A 29 7.56 -2.91 -8.69
C LEU A 29 7.96 -3.44 -10.06
N VAL A 30 9.02 -4.25 -10.12
CA VAL A 30 9.45 -4.92 -11.35
C VAL A 30 8.40 -5.92 -11.81
N ASP A 31 7.76 -6.63 -10.89
CA ASP A 31 6.67 -7.55 -11.18
C ASP A 31 5.46 -6.84 -11.83
N VAL A 32 5.01 -5.73 -11.25
CA VAL A 32 3.95 -4.90 -11.86
C VAL A 32 4.36 -4.42 -13.25
N TRP A 33 5.61 -3.99 -13.41
CA TRP A 33 6.11 -3.55 -14.72
C TRP A 33 6.11 -4.66 -15.75
N ILE A 34 6.59 -5.84 -15.39
CA ILE A 34 6.61 -7.01 -16.29
C ILE A 34 5.19 -7.39 -16.70
N GLN A 35 4.26 -7.46 -15.75
CA GLN A 35 2.89 -7.92 -16.01
C GLN A 35 2.04 -6.87 -16.75
N MET A 36 2.06 -5.63 -16.31
CA MET A 36 1.16 -4.56 -16.78
C MET A 36 1.85 -3.49 -17.64
N GLY A 37 3.19 -3.52 -17.73
CA GLY A 37 3.97 -2.52 -18.46
C GLY A 37 4.06 -1.18 -17.73
N VAL A 38 4.55 -0.17 -18.46
CA VAL A 38 4.76 1.19 -17.92
C VAL A 38 3.44 1.83 -17.48
N VAL A 39 2.36 1.59 -18.20
CA VAL A 39 1.03 2.14 -17.88
C VAL A 39 0.54 1.59 -16.55
N GLY A 40 0.60 0.27 -16.36
CA GLY A 40 0.20 -0.36 -15.09
C GLY A 40 1.05 0.09 -13.91
N LEU A 41 2.36 0.22 -14.10
CA LEU A 41 3.26 0.75 -13.08
C LEU A 41 2.91 2.20 -12.72
N SER A 42 2.63 3.04 -13.71
CA SER A 42 2.24 4.45 -13.48
C SER A 42 0.94 4.56 -12.70
N VAL A 43 -0.06 3.74 -13.05
CA VAL A 43 -1.35 3.69 -12.32
C VAL A 43 -1.13 3.19 -10.89
N PHE A 44 -0.34 2.14 -10.71
CA PHE A 44 -0.03 1.59 -9.38
C PHE A 44 0.64 2.63 -8.48
N LEU A 45 1.70 3.30 -8.95
CA LEU A 45 2.39 4.33 -8.20
C LEU A 45 1.51 5.57 -7.98
N GLY A 46 0.74 5.98 -8.98
CA GLY A 46 -0.20 7.09 -8.88
C GLY A 46 -1.28 6.85 -7.83
N MET A 47 -1.87 5.65 -7.80
CA MET A 47 -2.83 5.26 -6.77
C MET A 47 -2.22 5.35 -5.36
N HIS A 48 -1.01 4.81 -5.18
CA HIS A 48 -0.33 4.87 -3.89
C HIS A 48 0.03 6.30 -3.49
N ALA A 49 0.49 7.12 -4.43
CA ALA A 49 0.76 8.53 -4.16
C ALA A 49 -0.50 9.27 -3.66
N VAL A 50 -1.65 9.03 -4.29
CA VAL A 50 -2.94 9.60 -3.85
C VAL A 50 -3.30 9.11 -2.44
N LEU A 51 -3.16 7.82 -2.15
CA LEU A 51 -3.45 7.27 -0.82
C LEU A 51 -2.55 7.88 0.26
N PHE A 52 -1.25 8.05 -0.01
CA PHE A 52 -0.32 8.70 0.91
C PHE A 52 -0.63 10.18 1.12
N ILE A 53 -0.91 10.92 0.05
CA ILE A 53 -1.25 12.35 0.14
C ILE A 53 -2.54 12.54 0.95
N LEU A 54 -3.59 11.76 0.65
CA LEU A 54 -4.86 11.84 1.38
C LEU A 54 -4.69 11.39 2.84
N GLY A 55 -3.93 10.33 3.09
CA GLY A 55 -3.63 9.86 4.44
C GLY A 55 -2.89 10.91 5.27
N ALA A 56 -1.86 11.53 4.70
CA ALA A 56 -1.12 12.61 5.34
C ALA A 56 -2.02 13.84 5.60
N TYR A 57 -2.84 14.21 4.62
CA TYR A 57 -3.80 15.30 4.77
C TYR A 57 -4.78 15.06 5.93
N ILE A 58 -5.35 13.86 6.02
CA ILE A 58 -6.27 13.49 7.10
C ILE A 58 -5.58 13.58 8.46
N ILE A 59 -4.38 13.02 8.59
CA ILE A 59 -3.63 13.01 9.85
C ILE A 59 -3.26 14.43 10.29
N LEU A 60 -2.86 15.29 9.35
CA LEU A 60 -2.38 16.63 9.67
C LEU A 60 -3.51 17.61 9.95
N PHE A 61 -4.63 17.54 9.22
CA PHE A 61 -5.67 18.57 9.22
C PHE A 61 -7.01 18.13 9.78
N ARG A 62 -7.25 16.82 9.94
CA ARG A 62 -8.56 16.29 10.37
C ARG A 62 -8.56 15.67 11.76
N ILE A 63 -7.39 15.38 12.31
CA ILE A 63 -7.23 14.73 13.61
C ILE A 63 -6.63 15.72 14.59
N SER A 64 -7.39 16.07 15.62
CA SER A 64 -7.00 17.03 16.65
C SER A 64 -6.32 16.35 17.83
N ASN A 65 -6.71 15.12 18.16
CA ASN A 65 -6.21 14.41 19.34
C ASN A 65 -4.82 13.79 19.07
N PRO A 66 -3.79 14.16 19.86
CA PRO A 66 -2.45 13.64 19.70
C PRO A 66 -2.34 12.13 19.97
N GLU A 67 -3.20 11.55 20.82
CA GLU A 67 -3.20 10.12 21.12
C GLU A 67 -3.60 9.26 19.93
N ILE A 68 -4.49 9.75 19.07
CA ILE A 68 -4.92 9.07 17.85
C ILE A 68 -3.97 9.39 16.70
N ARG A 69 -3.47 10.62 16.64
CA ARG A 69 -2.58 11.09 15.58
C ARG A 69 -1.25 10.32 15.55
N GLY A 70 -0.68 10.01 16.74
CA GLY A 70 0.60 9.30 16.83
C GLY A 70 0.59 7.92 16.14
N PRO A 71 -0.29 6.99 16.55
CA PRO A 71 -0.41 5.67 15.92
C PRO A 71 -0.70 5.72 14.42
N LEU A 72 -1.58 6.61 13.97
CA LEU A 72 -1.92 6.74 12.54
C LEU A 72 -0.73 7.28 11.72
N THR A 73 0.07 8.18 12.28
CA THR A 73 1.32 8.62 11.64
C THR A 73 2.30 7.45 11.52
N GLY A 74 2.44 6.64 12.59
CA GLY A 74 3.26 5.43 12.57
C GLY A 74 2.82 4.43 11.48
N MET A 75 1.52 4.21 11.33
CA MET A 75 0.96 3.35 10.28
C MET A 75 1.28 3.89 8.87
N LEU A 76 1.12 5.20 8.66
CA LEU A 76 1.43 5.83 7.36
C LEU A 76 2.92 5.70 7.02
N CYS A 77 3.80 5.98 7.98
CA CYS A 77 5.25 5.81 7.82
C CYS A 77 5.63 4.35 7.57
N GLY A 78 4.99 3.40 8.26
CA GLY A 78 5.18 1.97 8.04
C GLY A 78 4.81 1.55 6.62
N CYS A 79 3.66 2.00 6.12
CA CYS A 79 3.25 1.75 4.74
C CYS A 79 4.24 2.34 3.72
N ALA A 80 4.75 3.56 3.98
CA ALA A 80 5.77 4.17 3.13
C ALA A 80 7.07 3.37 3.13
N GLY A 81 7.53 2.91 4.30
CA GLY A 81 8.68 2.03 4.43
C GLY A 81 8.52 0.72 3.65
N MET A 82 7.33 0.10 3.73
CA MET A 82 7.02 -1.11 2.95
C MET A 82 7.01 -0.86 1.44
N LEU A 83 6.52 0.29 0.98
CA LEU A 83 6.57 0.66 -0.44
C LEU A 83 8.02 0.81 -0.92
N VAL A 84 8.87 1.44 -0.14
CA VAL A 84 10.32 1.56 -0.45
C VAL A 84 10.98 0.18 -0.43
N ALA A 85 10.70 -0.65 0.57
CA ALA A 85 11.24 -2.01 0.66
C ALA A 85 10.79 -2.90 -0.52
N SER A 86 9.62 -2.64 -1.08
CA SER A 86 9.08 -3.38 -2.23
C SER A 86 9.87 -3.17 -3.53
N TYR A 87 10.73 -2.15 -3.58
CA TYR A 87 11.68 -1.96 -4.67
C TYR A 87 12.74 -3.07 -4.70
N ALA A 88 13.20 -3.51 -3.53
CA ALA A 88 14.24 -4.52 -3.39
C ALA A 88 13.70 -5.93 -3.10
N ASN A 89 12.42 -6.07 -2.75
CA ASN A 89 11.85 -7.36 -2.38
C ASN A 89 10.34 -7.43 -2.72
N MET A 90 9.79 -8.63 -2.86
CA MET A 90 8.36 -8.89 -3.11
C MET A 90 7.49 -8.73 -1.87
N VAL A 91 7.69 -7.68 -1.08
CA VAL A 91 6.97 -7.48 0.20
C VAL A 91 5.49 -7.16 -0.04
N TYR A 92 5.17 -6.38 -1.08
CA TYR A 92 3.83 -5.82 -1.27
C TYR A 92 2.76 -6.85 -1.65
N PHE A 93 3.13 -7.84 -2.42
CA PHE A 93 2.20 -8.89 -2.91
C PHE A 93 2.24 -10.17 -2.08
N GLN A 94 3.13 -10.27 -1.08
CA GLN A 94 3.17 -11.42 -0.20
C GLN A 94 2.08 -11.35 0.86
N PHE A 95 1.36 -12.46 1.05
CA PHE A 95 0.50 -12.63 2.20
C PHE A 95 1.36 -12.75 3.48
N PRO A 96 1.04 -12.08 4.61
CA PRO A 96 -0.15 -11.23 4.86
C PRO A 96 0.08 -9.72 4.59
N ASN A 97 1.24 -9.30 4.09
CA ASN A 97 1.66 -7.89 4.04
C ASN A 97 0.71 -7.00 3.23
N GLY A 98 0.23 -7.47 2.09
CA GLY A 98 -0.74 -6.74 1.30
C GLY A 98 -2.02 -6.39 2.07
N ILE A 99 -2.55 -7.35 2.84
CA ILE A 99 -3.73 -7.12 3.68
C ILE A 99 -3.44 -6.09 4.76
N LEU A 100 -2.27 -6.19 5.42
CA LEU A 100 -1.85 -5.25 6.47
C LEU A 100 -1.75 -3.81 5.94
N ILE A 101 -1.15 -3.61 4.77
CA ILE A 101 -1.00 -2.28 4.17
C ILE A 101 -2.36 -1.64 3.92
N TYR A 102 -3.28 -2.35 3.25
CA TYR A 102 -4.61 -1.80 2.97
C TYR A 102 -5.46 -1.65 4.22
N SER A 103 -5.28 -2.51 5.23
CA SER A 103 -5.91 -2.33 6.55
C SER A 103 -5.41 -1.05 7.22
N CYS A 104 -4.11 -0.77 7.19
CA CYS A 104 -3.56 0.49 7.73
C CYS A 104 -4.16 1.72 7.05
N PHE A 105 -4.29 1.73 5.72
CA PHE A 105 -4.98 2.82 5.02
C PHE A 105 -6.44 2.94 5.46
N THR A 106 -7.15 1.83 5.62
CA THR A 106 -8.54 1.84 6.11
C THR A 106 -8.64 2.50 7.48
N PHE A 107 -7.75 2.16 8.42
CA PHE A 107 -7.70 2.80 9.74
C PHE A 107 -7.37 4.30 9.65
N ILE A 108 -6.47 4.71 8.76
CA ILE A 108 -6.14 6.12 8.55
C ILE A 108 -7.36 6.89 8.05
N PHE A 109 -8.11 6.35 7.09
CA PHE A 109 -9.33 6.98 6.59
C PHE A 109 -10.47 7.00 7.61
N LEU A 110 -10.51 6.03 8.52
CA LEU A 110 -11.45 5.99 9.64
C LEU A 110 -11.05 6.94 10.79
N GLY A 111 -9.80 7.41 10.80
CA GLY A 111 -9.23 8.25 11.86
C GLY A 111 -10.11 9.42 12.31
N PRO A 112 -10.69 10.25 11.42
CA PRO A 112 -11.54 11.35 11.81
C PRO A 112 -12.83 10.93 12.54
N HIS A 113 -13.34 9.73 12.24
CA HIS A 113 -14.49 9.18 12.94
C HIS A 113 -14.10 8.73 14.36
N LEU A 114 -12.97 8.07 14.50
CA LEU A 114 -12.42 7.66 15.80
C LEU A 114 -12.10 8.87 16.69
N ASP A 115 -11.56 9.94 16.12
CA ASP A 115 -11.26 11.19 16.83
C ASP A 115 -12.54 11.81 17.45
N ARG A 116 -13.62 11.84 16.68
CA ARG A 116 -14.93 12.33 17.17
C ARG A 116 -15.54 11.46 18.26
N LEU A 117 -15.42 10.14 18.16
CA LEU A 117 -15.92 9.22 19.19
C LEU A 117 -15.12 9.37 20.48
N TYR A 118 -13.82 9.45 20.39
CA TYR A 118 -12.93 9.61 21.52
C TYR A 118 -13.19 10.93 22.28
N THR A 119 -13.39 12.02 21.56
CA THR A 119 -13.71 13.33 22.16
C THR A 119 -15.04 13.28 22.93
N LYS A 120 -16.08 12.67 22.36
CA LYS A 120 -17.38 12.52 23.02
C LYS A 120 -17.31 11.67 24.29
N GLU A 121 -16.55 10.60 24.27
CA GLU A 121 -16.39 9.73 25.43
C GLU A 121 -15.66 10.43 26.58
N HIS A 122 -14.66 11.25 26.28
CA HIS A 122 -13.97 12.07 27.28
C HIS A 122 -14.85 13.14 27.89
N GLU A 123 -15.67 13.81 27.11
CA GLU A 123 -16.65 14.80 27.60
C GLU A 123 -17.65 14.16 28.58
N GLN A 124 -18.13 12.95 28.31
CA GLN A 124 -19.06 12.23 29.19
C GLN A 124 -18.45 11.76 30.52
N ARG A 125 -17.13 11.56 30.56
CA ARG A 125 -16.44 11.15 31.80
C ARG A 125 -16.09 12.31 32.72
N THR A 126 -16.08 13.54 32.20
CA THR A 126 -15.74 14.76 32.95
C THR A 126 -16.96 15.52 33.47
N THR A 127 -18.16 15.14 33.08
CA THR A 127 -19.45 15.60 33.65
C THR A 127 -19.98 14.62 34.68
#